data_ef5f0ad0cced02922b42e320c6b9cb8c
#
_entry.id   ef5f0ad0cced02922b42e320c6b9cb8c
#
_cell.length_a   1.000
_cell.length_b   1.000
_cell.length_c   1.000
_cell.angle_alpha   90.00
_cell.angle_beta   90.00
_cell.angle_gamma   90.00
#
_symmetry.space_group_name_H-M   'P 1'
#
loop_
_entity.id
_entity.type
_entity.pdbx_description
1 polymer ?
#
loop_
_entity_poly.entity_id
_entity_poly.type
_entity_poly.pdbx_seq_one_letter_code
_entity_poly.pdbx_strand_id
1 'polypeptide(L)'
;HNQAAQEMYIDFLRNMFKGIEASKYIALAYLTGILPIKKLKTQSALNNFTQFTMLNAGPLTPYIGFNEDEVIDLCEKYEIDFAEVRRWYDGYRLGDYHVYNPNALVNLTIMRTFQSYWSQTGTYLSILPLINMDFDGLRTSIIEMLSGSSVEVNVNEFQNDMVSFADKDDVLTLLIHLGYLAYDQRTQRAYIPNEEIRQEFRAATKRNKWNELIEFQQESEKLLEATWEMDAETVAEQIEKIHAEYTSVIQYNNENSLSSVLSIAYLSAIKYYFKPIRELP
;
A
#
# COMPACT_ATOMS: atom_id res chain seq x y z
N HIS A 1 -25.03 -5.29 -4.43
CA HIS A 1 -24.61 -6.30 -3.44
C HIS A 1 -25.84 -6.94 -2.80
N ASN A 2 -25.95 -8.27 -2.87
CA ASN A 2 -27.08 -8.99 -2.32
C ASN A 2 -26.78 -9.38 -0.87
N GLN A 3 -27.21 -8.54 0.09
CA GLN A 3 -27.01 -8.77 1.52
C GLN A 3 -27.58 -10.12 1.97
N ALA A 4 -28.72 -10.52 1.40
CA ALA A 4 -29.34 -11.82 1.70
C ALA A 4 -28.42 -13.00 1.29
N ALA A 5 -27.73 -12.90 0.15
CA ALA A 5 -26.78 -13.92 -0.25
C ALA A 5 -25.56 -14.02 0.66
N GLN A 6 -25.08 -12.87 1.19
CA GLN A 6 -24.01 -12.86 2.18
C GLN A 6 -24.44 -13.52 3.49
N GLU A 7 -25.62 -13.21 3.98
CA GLU A 7 -26.18 -13.80 5.18
C GLU A 7 -26.36 -15.32 5.03
N MET A 8 -26.91 -15.78 3.91
CA MET A 8 -27.03 -17.19 3.59
C MET A 8 -25.67 -17.90 3.54
N TYR A 9 -24.65 -17.25 2.96
CA TYR A 9 -23.30 -17.81 2.90
C TYR A 9 -22.66 -17.94 4.28
N ILE A 10 -22.81 -16.92 5.12
CA ILE A 10 -22.29 -16.96 6.50
C ILE A 10 -23.02 -18.02 7.34
N ASP A 11 -24.33 -18.15 7.17
CA ASP A 11 -25.12 -19.20 7.84
C ASP A 11 -24.70 -20.60 7.37
N PHE A 12 -24.44 -20.77 6.08
CA PHE A 12 -23.88 -22.01 5.55
C PHE A 12 -22.54 -22.34 6.20
N LEU A 13 -21.59 -21.40 6.24
CA LEU A 13 -20.27 -21.61 6.88
C LEU A 13 -20.41 -21.89 8.39
N ARG A 14 -21.32 -21.19 9.07
CA ARG A 14 -21.61 -21.43 10.47
C ARG A 14 -22.09 -22.86 10.70
N ASN A 15 -23.06 -23.31 9.93
CA ASN A 15 -23.60 -24.65 10.07
C ASN A 15 -22.59 -25.73 9.72
N MET A 16 -21.72 -25.45 8.74
CA MET A 16 -20.66 -26.37 8.33
C MET A 16 -19.54 -26.50 9.37
N PHE A 17 -19.14 -25.42 10.03
CA PHE A 17 -17.94 -25.41 10.87
C PHE A 17 -18.21 -25.24 12.38
N LYS A 18 -19.40 -24.83 12.78
CA LYS A 18 -19.72 -24.52 14.18
C LYS A 18 -20.84 -25.40 14.70
N GLY A 19 -20.45 -26.53 15.20
CA GLY A 19 -21.41 -27.43 15.83
C GLY A 19 -20.74 -28.73 16.29
N ILE A 20 -21.37 -29.41 17.25
CA ILE A 20 -20.87 -30.68 17.77
C ILE A 20 -20.74 -31.72 16.67
N GLU A 21 -21.65 -31.71 15.70
CA GLU A 21 -21.59 -32.64 14.56
C GLU A 21 -20.41 -32.33 13.63
N ALA A 22 -20.11 -31.05 13.36
CA ALA A 22 -18.98 -30.65 12.54
C ALA A 22 -17.65 -31.16 13.11
N SER A 23 -17.46 -31.09 14.43
CA SER A 23 -16.21 -31.54 15.08
C SER A 23 -15.98 -33.05 15.01
N LYS A 24 -17.00 -33.84 14.66
CA LYS A 24 -16.85 -35.29 14.45
C LYS A 24 -16.15 -35.63 13.12
N TYR A 25 -16.23 -34.75 12.12
CA TYR A 25 -15.77 -35.01 10.77
C TYR A 25 -14.66 -34.05 10.31
N ILE A 26 -14.59 -32.85 10.89
CA ILE A 26 -13.67 -31.80 10.50
C ILE A 26 -12.65 -31.57 11.61
N ALA A 27 -11.42 -32.03 11.40
CA ALA A 27 -10.33 -31.83 12.35
C ALA A 27 -9.69 -30.45 12.21
N LEU A 28 -9.62 -29.93 10.97
CA LEU A 28 -9.04 -28.63 10.65
C LEU A 28 -9.72 -28.06 9.40
N ALA A 29 -9.94 -26.75 9.38
CA ALA A 29 -10.39 -26.05 8.19
C ALA A 29 -9.50 -24.83 7.96
N TYR A 30 -9.04 -24.65 6.73
CA TYR A 30 -8.27 -23.50 6.29
C TYR A 30 -9.04 -22.75 5.19
N LEU A 31 -9.41 -21.51 5.49
CA LEU A 31 -10.18 -20.66 4.60
C LEU A 31 -9.29 -19.51 4.11
N THR A 32 -9.26 -19.28 2.80
CA THR A 32 -8.52 -18.16 2.21
C THR A 32 -9.48 -17.23 1.47
N GLY A 33 -9.14 -15.97 1.44
CA GLY A 33 -9.87 -14.95 0.70
C GLY A 33 -9.08 -13.66 0.61
N ILE A 34 -9.48 -12.78 -0.30
CA ILE A 34 -8.81 -11.49 -0.52
C ILE A 34 -9.06 -10.55 0.69
N LEU A 35 -10.27 -10.60 1.24
CA LEU A 35 -10.66 -9.80 2.39
C LEU A 35 -11.17 -10.69 3.50
N PRO A 36 -10.98 -10.28 4.76
CA PRO A 36 -11.59 -10.94 5.89
C PRO A 36 -13.12 -11.02 5.74
N ILE A 37 -13.73 -12.10 6.23
CA ILE A 37 -15.20 -12.21 6.22
C ILE A 37 -15.78 -11.15 7.16
N LYS A 38 -16.66 -10.29 6.63
CA LYS A 38 -17.30 -9.22 7.40
C LYS A 38 -17.90 -9.74 8.68
N LYS A 39 -17.61 -9.08 9.80
CA LYS A 39 -18.33 -9.29 11.05
C LYS A 39 -19.73 -8.66 10.91
N LEU A 40 -20.69 -9.39 10.36
CA LEU A 40 -22.08 -8.98 10.42
C LEU A 40 -22.49 -8.79 11.88
N LYS A 41 -23.48 -7.95 12.16
CA LYS A 41 -23.98 -7.56 13.49
C LYS A 41 -24.22 -8.73 14.49
N THR A 42 -24.19 -9.96 14.01
CA THR A 42 -24.16 -11.17 14.82
C THR A 42 -22.71 -11.57 15.11
N GLN A 43 -22.14 -11.01 16.15
CA GLN A 43 -20.74 -11.12 16.59
C GLN A 43 -20.17 -12.55 16.75
N SER A 44 -20.92 -13.59 16.51
CA SER A 44 -20.53 -14.96 16.85
C SER A 44 -20.59 -15.97 15.69
N ALA A 45 -20.81 -15.54 14.45
CA ALA A 45 -21.06 -16.50 13.37
C ALA A 45 -19.89 -17.46 13.12
N LEU A 46 -18.65 -16.93 13.08
CA LEU A 46 -17.42 -17.69 12.77
C LEU A 46 -16.30 -17.43 13.79
N ASN A 47 -16.63 -17.33 15.08
CA ASN A 47 -15.65 -17.06 16.15
C ASN A 47 -14.77 -18.28 16.51
N ASN A 48 -14.95 -19.40 15.86
CA ASN A 48 -14.12 -20.60 15.97
C ASN A 48 -12.90 -20.58 15.00
N PHE A 49 -12.78 -19.55 14.17
CA PHE A 49 -11.61 -19.35 13.31
C PHE A 49 -10.68 -18.29 13.90
N THR A 50 -9.37 -18.57 13.84
CA THR A 50 -8.35 -17.56 14.03
C THR A 50 -8.11 -16.87 12.68
N GLN A 51 -8.20 -15.56 12.66
CA GLN A 51 -8.04 -14.78 11.45
C GLN A 51 -6.63 -14.21 11.36
N PHE A 52 -6.01 -14.38 10.20
CA PHE A 52 -4.72 -13.80 9.83
C PHE A 52 -4.92 -12.88 8.64
N THR A 53 -4.29 -11.70 8.66
CA THR A 53 -4.46 -10.68 7.62
C THR A 53 -3.13 -10.00 7.32
N MET A 54 -3.11 -9.12 6.34
CA MET A 54 -1.96 -8.24 6.07
C MET A 54 -1.62 -7.31 7.24
N LEU A 55 -2.56 -7.05 8.16
CA LEU A 55 -2.31 -6.30 9.39
C LEU A 55 -1.68 -7.16 10.48
N ASN A 56 -2.01 -8.45 10.52
CA ASN A 56 -1.50 -9.39 11.51
C ASN A 56 -1.50 -10.81 10.93
N ALA A 57 -0.38 -11.24 10.40
CA ALA A 57 -0.21 -12.59 9.85
C ALA A 57 0.18 -13.63 10.92
N GLY A 58 0.57 -13.19 12.12
CA GLY A 58 0.89 -14.07 13.25
C GLY A 58 1.90 -15.15 12.90
N PRO A 59 1.69 -16.40 13.38
CA PRO A 59 2.62 -17.51 13.14
C PRO A 59 2.66 -18.01 11.69
N LEU A 60 1.74 -17.55 10.83
CA LEU A 60 1.73 -17.91 9.41
C LEU A 60 2.68 -17.05 8.56
N THR A 61 3.24 -15.99 9.11
CA THR A 61 4.13 -15.06 8.40
C THR A 61 5.23 -15.76 7.59
N PRO A 62 5.96 -16.76 8.10
CA PRO A 62 7.03 -17.41 7.33
C PRO A 62 6.57 -18.23 6.13
N TYR A 63 5.26 -18.46 6.01
CA TYR A 63 4.65 -19.31 4.99
C TYR A 63 3.81 -18.53 3.98
N ILE A 64 3.86 -17.20 4.02
CA ILE A 64 3.11 -16.32 3.12
C ILE A 64 4.07 -15.66 2.16
N GLY A 65 3.84 -15.83 0.85
CA GLY A 65 4.73 -15.28 -0.17
C GLY A 65 6.10 -15.95 -0.21
N PHE A 66 7.09 -15.23 -0.71
CA PHE A 66 8.50 -15.59 -0.58
C PHE A 66 9.16 -14.75 0.51
N ASN A 67 9.97 -15.37 1.33
CA ASN A 67 10.85 -14.67 2.28
C ASN A 67 12.15 -14.23 1.59
N GLU A 68 12.96 -13.42 2.28
CA GLU A 68 14.18 -12.84 1.70
C GLU A 68 15.20 -13.91 1.31
N ASP A 69 15.38 -14.95 2.14
CA ASP A 69 16.34 -16.03 1.86
C ASP A 69 15.95 -16.82 0.59
N GLU A 70 14.65 -17.14 0.45
CA GLU A 70 14.13 -17.81 -0.75
C GLU A 70 14.30 -16.94 -2.01
N VAL A 71 14.20 -15.62 -1.87
CA VAL A 71 14.40 -14.67 -2.98
C VAL A 71 15.87 -14.58 -3.36
N ILE A 72 16.79 -14.61 -2.39
CA ILE A 72 18.23 -14.66 -2.65
C ILE A 72 18.57 -15.93 -3.43
N ASP A 73 18.09 -17.09 -2.99
CA ASP A 73 18.29 -18.38 -3.68
C ASP A 73 17.74 -18.34 -5.12
N LEU A 74 16.57 -17.72 -5.33
CA LEU A 74 16.00 -17.52 -6.65
C LEU A 74 16.88 -16.60 -7.53
N CYS A 75 17.37 -15.52 -6.97
CA CYS A 75 18.25 -14.60 -7.68
C CYS A 75 19.56 -15.27 -8.12
N GLU A 76 20.19 -16.02 -7.24
CA GLU A 76 21.39 -16.80 -7.57
C GLU A 76 21.11 -17.84 -8.67
N LYS A 77 20.05 -18.62 -8.50
CA LYS A 77 19.67 -19.68 -9.45
C LYS A 77 19.37 -19.15 -10.86
N TYR A 78 18.76 -17.98 -10.94
CA TYR A 78 18.32 -17.40 -12.21
C TYR A 78 19.21 -16.24 -12.69
N GLU A 79 20.34 -15.97 -12.03
CA GLU A 79 21.26 -14.89 -12.37
C GLU A 79 20.56 -13.53 -12.49
N ILE A 80 19.80 -13.16 -11.47
CA ILE A 80 19.05 -11.89 -11.37
C ILE A 80 19.68 -11.05 -10.26
N ASP A 81 19.82 -9.75 -10.50
CA ASP A 81 20.36 -8.83 -9.50
C ASP A 81 19.39 -8.69 -8.32
N PHE A 82 19.81 -9.16 -7.14
CA PHE A 82 19.01 -9.10 -5.92
C PHE A 82 18.74 -7.64 -5.47
N ALA A 83 19.67 -6.72 -5.67
CA ALA A 83 19.45 -5.31 -5.29
C ALA A 83 18.28 -4.70 -6.09
N GLU A 84 18.19 -5.01 -7.39
CA GLU A 84 17.07 -4.58 -8.22
C GLU A 84 15.77 -5.31 -7.82
N VAL A 85 15.81 -6.62 -7.52
CA VAL A 85 14.63 -7.35 -7.04
C VAL A 85 14.10 -6.72 -5.76
N ARG A 86 14.98 -6.38 -4.84
CA ARG A 86 14.63 -5.71 -3.59
C ARG A 86 13.97 -4.36 -3.83
N ARG A 87 14.53 -3.54 -4.71
CA ARG A 87 13.96 -2.25 -5.07
C ARG A 87 12.56 -2.35 -5.68
N TRP A 88 12.34 -3.36 -6.52
CA TRP A 88 11.10 -3.50 -7.26
C TRP A 88 9.99 -4.21 -6.50
N TYR A 89 10.31 -5.22 -5.66
CA TYR A 89 9.31 -6.18 -5.17
C TYR A 89 9.33 -6.41 -3.65
N ASP A 90 10.30 -5.84 -2.92
CA ASP A 90 10.32 -5.86 -1.45
C ASP A 90 9.37 -4.80 -0.88
N GLY A 91 9.29 -4.73 0.45
CA GLY A 91 8.65 -3.64 1.19
C GLY A 91 7.42 -4.06 1.99
N TYR A 92 6.94 -5.28 1.85
CA TYR A 92 5.96 -5.81 2.78
C TYR A 92 6.67 -6.39 4.00
N ARG A 93 6.38 -5.82 5.18
CA ARG A 93 6.90 -6.32 6.44
C ARG A 93 5.77 -6.86 7.31
N LEU A 94 5.82 -8.16 7.57
CA LEU A 94 4.91 -8.83 8.48
C LEU A 94 5.71 -9.28 9.73
N GLY A 95 5.66 -8.46 10.78
CA GLY A 95 6.57 -8.59 11.92
C GLY A 95 8.03 -8.34 11.51
N ASP A 96 8.90 -9.31 11.74
CA ASP A 96 10.33 -9.22 11.39
C ASP A 96 10.66 -9.76 9.99
N TYR A 97 9.66 -10.29 9.26
CA TYR A 97 9.85 -10.90 7.95
C TYR A 97 9.63 -9.90 6.82
N HIS A 98 10.53 -9.92 5.84
CA HIS A 98 10.30 -9.36 4.52
C HIS A 98 9.53 -10.36 3.67
N VAL A 99 8.48 -9.90 3.03
CA VAL A 99 7.60 -10.75 2.23
C VAL A 99 7.50 -10.19 0.81
N TYR A 100 7.76 -11.04 -0.16
CA TYR A 100 7.73 -10.72 -1.58
C TYR A 100 6.52 -11.38 -2.25
N ASN A 101 5.93 -10.68 -3.22
CA ASN A 101 4.79 -11.20 -3.97
C ASN A 101 5.22 -12.33 -4.92
N PRO A 102 4.68 -13.56 -4.77
CA PRO A 102 5.05 -14.68 -5.61
C PRO A 102 4.76 -14.43 -7.10
N ASN A 103 3.67 -13.76 -7.44
CA ASN A 103 3.31 -13.46 -8.82
C ASN A 103 4.39 -12.61 -9.50
N ALA A 104 4.87 -11.57 -8.82
CA ALA A 104 5.91 -10.70 -9.36
C ALA A 104 7.22 -11.46 -9.59
N LEU A 105 7.67 -12.24 -8.60
CA LEU A 105 8.92 -12.98 -8.69
C LEU A 105 8.89 -14.10 -9.76
N VAL A 106 7.80 -14.86 -9.83
CA VAL A 106 7.65 -15.90 -10.85
C VAL A 106 7.67 -15.29 -12.25
N ASN A 107 6.93 -14.20 -12.48
CA ASN A 107 6.94 -13.52 -13.77
C ASN A 107 8.32 -12.92 -14.09
N LEU A 108 9.02 -12.34 -13.11
CA LEU A 108 10.38 -11.86 -13.31
C LEU A 108 11.33 -12.97 -13.79
N THR A 109 11.26 -14.17 -13.17
CA THR A 109 12.11 -15.29 -13.59
C THR A 109 11.83 -15.76 -15.02
N ILE A 110 10.59 -15.61 -15.49
CA ILE A 110 10.16 -15.99 -16.85
C ILE A 110 10.50 -14.89 -17.85
N MET A 111 10.09 -13.65 -17.56
CA MET A 111 10.15 -12.53 -18.51
C MET A 111 11.49 -11.80 -18.50
N ARG A 112 12.30 -11.95 -17.46
CA ARG A 112 13.60 -11.31 -17.29
C ARG A 112 13.57 -9.77 -17.40
N THR A 113 12.45 -9.17 -17.04
CA THR A 113 12.23 -7.72 -17.15
C THR A 113 11.65 -7.21 -15.84
N PHE A 114 12.24 -6.15 -15.30
CA PHE A 114 11.72 -5.44 -14.14
C PHE A 114 10.59 -4.52 -14.59
N GLN A 115 9.38 -4.86 -14.19
CA GLN A 115 8.14 -4.10 -14.49
C GLN A 115 7.06 -4.43 -13.48
N SER A 116 5.93 -3.72 -13.52
CA SER A 116 4.76 -4.12 -12.74
C SER A 116 4.09 -5.34 -13.38
N TYR A 117 3.97 -6.39 -12.60
CA TYR A 117 3.16 -7.59 -12.91
C TYR A 117 1.80 -7.55 -12.22
N TRP A 118 1.59 -6.56 -11.35
CA TRP A 118 0.34 -6.37 -10.61
C TRP A 118 -0.82 -5.99 -11.52
N SER A 119 -0.61 -5.12 -12.49
CA SER A 119 -1.61 -4.66 -13.44
C SER A 119 -2.19 -5.76 -14.33
N GLN A 120 -1.46 -6.85 -14.53
CA GLN A 120 -1.92 -8.00 -15.33
C GLN A 120 -3.04 -8.80 -14.66
N THR A 121 -3.24 -8.64 -13.35
CA THR A 121 -4.26 -9.37 -12.58
C THR A 121 -5.66 -8.76 -12.62
N GLY A 122 -5.85 -7.65 -13.35
CA GLY A 122 -7.15 -6.95 -13.44
C GLY A 122 -7.55 -6.16 -12.19
N THR A 123 -6.80 -6.28 -11.10
CA THR A 123 -7.05 -5.58 -9.82
C THR A 123 -6.79 -4.09 -9.89
N TYR A 124 -6.01 -3.64 -10.88
CA TYR A 124 -5.72 -2.23 -11.13
C TYR A 124 -6.99 -1.36 -11.24
N LEU A 125 -8.03 -1.84 -11.91
CA LEU A 125 -9.30 -1.12 -12.03
C LEU A 125 -10.02 -0.92 -10.69
N SER A 126 -9.64 -1.70 -9.68
CA SER A 126 -10.25 -1.63 -8.34
C SER A 126 -9.68 -0.49 -7.49
N ILE A 127 -8.44 -0.06 -7.74
CA ILE A 127 -7.81 1.03 -6.96
C ILE A 127 -8.36 2.41 -7.36
N LEU A 128 -8.70 2.60 -8.64
CA LEU A 128 -9.13 3.89 -9.18
C LEU A 128 -10.34 4.49 -8.44
N PRO A 129 -11.44 3.74 -8.22
CA PRO A 129 -12.57 4.26 -7.47
C PRO A 129 -12.18 4.63 -6.03
N LEU A 130 -11.30 3.85 -5.41
CA LEU A 130 -10.92 4.04 -4.01
C LEU A 130 -10.11 5.33 -3.81
N ILE A 131 -9.08 5.55 -4.61
CA ILE A 131 -8.22 6.75 -4.47
C ILE A 131 -8.92 8.05 -4.89
N ASN A 132 -10.04 7.93 -5.62
CA ASN A 132 -10.84 9.08 -6.05
C ASN A 132 -12.03 9.39 -5.13
N MET A 133 -12.18 8.67 -4.04
CA MET A 133 -13.18 9.01 -3.03
C MET A 133 -12.85 10.38 -2.44
N ASP A 134 -13.89 11.19 -2.26
CA ASP A 134 -13.76 12.56 -1.75
C ASP A 134 -13.73 12.58 -0.22
N PHE A 135 -12.73 11.92 0.36
CA PHE A 135 -12.46 11.99 1.79
C PHE A 135 -11.36 13.01 2.08
N ASP A 136 -11.58 13.83 3.09
CA ASP A 136 -10.61 14.84 3.52
C ASP A 136 -9.26 14.17 3.89
N GLY A 137 -8.19 14.67 3.31
CA GLY A 137 -6.83 14.20 3.50
C GLY A 137 -6.46 12.91 2.73
N LEU A 138 -7.36 12.22 2.03
CA LEU A 138 -7.02 11.01 1.29
C LEU A 138 -6.01 11.27 0.18
N ARG A 139 -6.25 12.28 -0.65
CA ARG A 139 -5.34 12.67 -1.74
C ARG A 139 -3.97 13.08 -1.21
N THR A 140 -3.95 13.90 -0.16
CA THR A 140 -2.70 14.32 0.50
C THR A 140 -1.91 13.10 0.99
N SER A 141 -2.57 12.15 1.65
CA SER A 141 -1.94 10.90 2.11
C SER A 141 -1.32 10.10 0.98
N ILE A 142 -2.01 9.99 -0.17
CA ILE A 142 -1.47 9.26 -1.34
C ILE A 142 -0.27 10.00 -1.94
N ILE A 143 -0.31 11.33 -2.02
CA ILE A 143 0.81 12.15 -2.50
C ILE A 143 2.03 11.99 -1.58
N GLU A 144 1.83 12.07 -0.27
CA GLU A 144 2.89 11.85 0.72
C GLU A 144 3.54 10.46 0.57
N MET A 145 2.73 9.42 0.38
CA MET A 145 3.25 8.06 0.16
C MET A 145 3.95 7.91 -1.19
N LEU A 146 3.48 8.56 -2.25
CA LEU A 146 4.16 8.62 -3.55
C LEU A 146 5.52 9.32 -3.43
N SER A 147 5.66 10.31 -2.53
CA SER A 147 6.93 10.97 -2.21
C SER A 147 7.87 10.12 -1.34
N GLY A 148 7.50 8.87 -1.02
CA GLY A 148 8.29 7.97 -0.17
C GLY A 148 8.09 8.16 1.32
N SER A 149 7.17 9.02 1.73
CA SER A 149 6.77 9.18 3.12
C SER A 149 5.82 8.05 3.57
N SER A 150 5.54 7.98 4.85
CA SER A 150 4.51 7.12 5.41
C SER A 150 3.46 7.98 6.11
N VAL A 151 2.21 7.52 6.14
CA VAL A 151 1.10 8.23 6.77
C VAL A 151 0.52 7.42 7.92
N GLU A 152 0.06 8.08 8.95
CA GLU A 152 -0.64 7.43 10.06
C GLU A 152 -2.02 6.97 9.62
N VAL A 153 -2.42 5.75 10.01
CA VAL A 153 -3.69 5.14 9.65
C VAL A 153 -4.28 4.43 10.86
N ASN A 154 -5.50 4.77 11.21
CA ASN A 154 -6.28 4.05 12.23
C ASN A 154 -6.99 2.85 11.59
N VAL A 155 -6.39 1.67 11.74
CA VAL A 155 -6.93 0.42 11.15
C VAL A 155 -7.99 -0.26 12.03
N ASN A 156 -8.26 0.25 13.25
CA ASN A 156 -9.08 -0.47 14.24
C ASN A 156 -10.59 -0.35 13.96
N GLU A 157 -11.01 0.72 13.30
CA GLU A 157 -12.43 1.02 13.05
C GLU A 157 -12.93 0.45 11.73
N PHE A 158 -12.04 -0.04 10.88
CA PHE A 158 -12.39 -0.59 9.57
C PHE A 158 -13.35 -1.78 9.69
N GLN A 159 -14.54 -1.60 9.12
CA GLN A 159 -15.63 -2.59 9.21
C GLN A 159 -15.54 -3.70 8.18
N ASN A 160 -14.51 -3.68 7.34
CA ASN A 160 -14.25 -4.66 6.29
C ASN A 160 -15.43 -4.86 5.34
N ASP A 161 -16.07 -3.76 4.99
CA ASP A 161 -17.13 -3.77 4.00
C ASP A 161 -16.69 -2.81 2.86
N MET A 162 -16.68 -3.34 1.65
CA MET A 162 -16.27 -2.57 0.46
C MET A 162 -17.26 -1.46 0.06
N VAL A 163 -18.25 -1.18 0.88
CA VAL A 163 -19.38 -0.31 0.54
C VAL A 163 -19.52 0.85 1.52
N SER A 164 -19.13 0.66 2.77
CA SER A 164 -19.31 1.67 3.82
C SER A 164 -17.95 2.21 4.26
N PHE A 165 -17.48 3.25 3.57
CA PHE A 165 -16.29 3.99 4.00
C PHE A 165 -16.77 5.24 4.75
N ALA A 166 -16.27 5.44 5.96
CA ALA A 166 -16.60 6.61 6.78
C ALA A 166 -15.58 7.74 6.55
N ASP A 167 -14.31 7.39 6.32
CA ASP A 167 -13.21 8.33 6.15
C ASP A 167 -12.06 7.77 5.29
N LYS A 168 -10.96 8.52 5.23
CA LYS A 168 -9.75 8.12 4.50
C LYS A 168 -9.09 6.87 5.08
N ASP A 169 -9.18 6.65 6.39
CA ASP A 169 -8.49 5.55 7.07
C ASP A 169 -9.13 4.20 6.71
N ASP A 170 -10.43 4.17 6.49
CA ASP A 170 -11.13 3.01 5.95
C ASP A 170 -10.62 2.65 4.54
N VAL A 171 -10.45 3.65 3.66
CA VAL A 171 -9.93 3.44 2.30
C VAL A 171 -8.48 2.96 2.35
N LEU A 172 -7.63 3.61 3.15
CA LEU A 172 -6.24 3.23 3.30
C LEU A 172 -6.11 1.82 3.90
N THR A 173 -6.95 1.47 4.88
CA THR A 173 -6.98 0.11 5.47
C THR A 173 -7.40 -0.93 4.44
N LEU A 174 -8.38 -0.64 3.59
CA LEU A 174 -8.73 -1.52 2.49
C LEU A 174 -7.56 -1.71 1.52
N LEU A 175 -6.85 -0.64 1.16
CA LEU A 175 -5.67 -0.72 0.30
C LEU A 175 -4.54 -1.55 0.92
N ILE A 176 -4.39 -1.54 2.26
CA ILE A 176 -3.46 -2.44 2.97
C ILE A 176 -3.90 -3.89 2.81
N HIS A 177 -5.17 -4.21 3.04
CA HIS A 177 -5.68 -5.58 2.88
C HIS A 177 -5.57 -6.10 1.44
N LEU A 178 -5.74 -5.22 0.46
CA LEU A 178 -5.59 -5.56 -0.96
C LEU A 178 -4.11 -5.66 -1.40
N GLY A 179 -3.15 -5.29 -0.54
CA GLY A 179 -1.73 -5.32 -0.83
C GLY A 179 -1.20 -4.12 -1.65
N TYR A 180 -1.99 -3.07 -1.84
CA TYR A 180 -1.50 -1.82 -2.45
C TYR A 180 -0.69 -0.96 -1.50
N LEU A 181 -0.89 -1.11 -0.20
CA LEU A 181 -0.11 -0.45 0.82
C LEU A 181 0.50 -1.49 1.76
N ALA A 182 1.69 -1.20 2.26
CA ALA A 182 2.27 -1.88 3.40
C ALA A 182 1.93 -1.12 4.69
N TYR A 183 1.98 -1.81 5.81
CA TYR A 183 1.65 -1.27 7.13
C TYR A 183 2.67 -1.69 8.17
N ASP A 184 3.22 -0.74 8.90
CA ASP A 184 4.06 -1.00 10.06
C ASP A 184 3.21 -0.89 11.33
N GLN A 185 3.00 -2.03 11.99
CA GLN A 185 2.22 -2.11 13.24
C GLN A 185 2.84 -1.30 14.39
N ARG A 186 4.17 -1.19 14.45
CA ARG A 186 4.83 -0.49 15.57
C ARG A 186 4.64 1.00 15.49
N THR A 187 4.66 1.55 14.28
CA THR A 187 4.51 2.98 14.04
C THR A 187 3.08 3.36 13.65
N GLN A 188 2.20 2.39 13.41
CA GLN A 188 0.83 2.57 12.91
C GLN A 188 0.77 3.38 11.61
N ARG A 189 1.73 3.14 10.72
CA ARG A 189 1.88 3.91 9.48
C ARG A 189 1.80 3.03 8.25
N ALA A 190 1.08 3.53 7.25
CA ALA A 190 1.01 2.94 5.92
C ALA A 190 1.99 3.62 4.96
N TYR A 191 2.46 2.88 3.96
CA TYR A 191 3.37 3.38 2.92
C TYR A 191 3.26 2.54 1.65
N ILE A 192 3.72 3.09 0.52
CA ILE A 192 3.84 2.34 -0.73
C ILE A 192 5.08 1.44 -0.62
N PRO A 193 4.91 0.10 -0.74
CA PRO A 193 5.98 -0.84 -0.39
C PRO A 193 7.19 -0.78 -1.33
N ASN A 194 6.97 -0.65 -2.62
CA ASN A 194 8.01 -0.86 -3.63
C ASN A 194 7.73 -0.12 -4.95
N GLU A 195 8.65 -0.23 -5.89
CA GLU A 195 8.54 0.45 -7.19
C GLU A 195 7.42 -0.13 -8.06
N GLU A 196 7.13 -1.43 -7.98
CA GLU A 196 6.01 -2.06 -8.69
C GLU A 196 4.70 -1.37 -8.36
N ILE A 197 4.37 -1.27 -7.08
CA ILE A 197 3.14 -0.63 -6.60
C ILE A 197 3.17 0.88 -6.81
N ARG A 198 4.33 1.51 -6.69
CA ARG A 198 4.48 2.95 -6.98
C ARG A 198 4.07 3.27 -8.42
N GLN A 199 4.45 2.41 -9.38
CA GLN A 199 4.03 2.59 -10.78
C GLN A 199 2.52 2.46 -10.96
N GLU A 200 1.86 1.57 -10.23
CA GLU A 200 0.40 1.43 -10.25
C GLU A 200 -0.29 2.73 -9.77
N PHE A 201 0.16 3.30 -8.65
CA PHE A 201 -0.37 4.58 -8.16
C PHE A 201 -0.11 5.71 -9.15
N ARG A 202 1.09 5.81 -9.72
CA ARG A 202 1.41 6.82 -10.76
C ARG A 202 0.51 6.67 -11.99
N ALA A 203 0.28 5.44 -12.46
CA ALA A 203 -0.60 5.19 -13.59
C ALA A 203 -2.06 5.54 -13.27
N ALA A 204 -2.51 5.22 -12.05
CA ALA A 204 -3.84 5.55 -11.57
C ALA A 204 -4.07 7.06 -11.51
N THR A 205 -3.12 7.81 -10.97
CA THR A 205 -3.20 9.28 -10.87
C THR A 205 -3.19 9.96 -12.24
N LYS A 206 -2.38 9.47 -13.20
CA LYS A 206 -2.35 10.00 -14.58
C LYS A 206 -3.68 9.84 -15.32
N ARG A 207 -4.36 8.70 -15.18
CA ARG A 207 -5.64 8.43 -15.87
C ARG A 207 -6.80 9.29 -15.39
N ASN A 208 -6.78 9.70 -14.15
CA ASN A 208 -7.90 10.40 -13.52
C ASN A 208 -7.86 11.92 -13.61
N LYS A 209 -7.10 12.48 -14.53
CA LYS A 209 -6.96 13.93 -14.68
C LYS A 209 -6.56 14.64 -13.36
N TRP A 210 -5.73 14.01 -12.58
CA TRP A 210 -5.02 14.71 -11.53
C TRP A 210 -3.97 15.61 -12.20
N ASN A 211 -4.45 16.54 -13.05
CA ASN A 211 -3.61 17.45 -13.82
C ASN A 211 -2.65 18.20 -12.89
N GLU A 212 -3.16 18.60 -11.73
CA GLU A 212 -2.37 19.21 -10.66
C GLU A 212 -1.18 18.33 -10.20
N LEU A 213 -1.38 17.01 -10.13
CA LEU A 213 -0.31 16.07 -9.75
C LEU A 213 0.72 15.84 -10.86
N ILE A 214 0.28 15.91 -12.11
CA ILE A 214 1.16 15.80 -13.28
C ILE A 214 2.00 17.06 -13.41
N GLU A 215 1.37 18.23 -13.26
CA GLU A 215 2.04 19.53 -13.21
C GLU A 215 3.05 19.56 -12.05
N PHE A 216 2.62 19.12 -10.88
CA PHE A 216 3.45 18.98 -9.69
C PHE A 216 4.67 18.06 -9.92
N GLN A 217 4.47 16.89 -10.56
CA GLN A 217 5.58 15.99 -10.87
C GLN A 217 6.58 16.62 -11.85
N GLN A 218 6.08 17.37 -12.84
CA GLN A 218 6.94 18.11 -13.78
C GLN A 218 7.72 19.23 -13.09
N GLU A 219 7.08 19.92 -12.15
CA GLU A 219 7.75 20.97 -11.36
C GLU A 219 8.78 20.39 -10.39
N SER A 220 8.49 19.25 -9.79
CA SER A 220 9.47 18.52 -8.99
C SER A 220 10.67 18.03 -9.82
N GLU A 221 10.49 17.65 -11.08
CA GLU A 221 11.59 17.30 -11.99
C GLU A 221 12.45 18.54 -12.32
N LYS A 222 11.83 19.67 -12.63
CA LYS A 222 12.54 20.95 -12.86
C LYS A 222 13.32 21.41 -11.63
N LEU A 223 12.70 21.31 -10.44
CA LEU A 223 13.37 21.65 -9.20
C LEU A 223 14.60 20.79 -8.96
N LEU A 224 14.50 19.49 -9.23
CA LEU A 224 15.63 18.57 -9.07
C LEU A 224 16.75 18.87 -10.06
N GLU A 225 16.43 19.13 -11.34
CA GLU A 225 17.39 19.55 -12.37
C GLU A 225 18.10 20.84 -11.96
N ALA A 226 17.35 21.89 -11.58
CA ALA A 226 17.91 23.14 -11.10
C ALA A 226 18.82 22.96 -9.86
N THR A 227 18.48 22.03 -8.98
CA THR A 227 19.33 21.69 -7.83
C THR A 227 20.65 21.07 -8.25
N TRP A 228 20.64 20.17 -9.24
CA TRP A 228 21.86 19.58 -9.78
C TRP A 228 22.74 20.59 -10.52
N GLU A 229 22.12 21.57 -11.19
CA GLU A 229 22.80 22.65 -11.89
C GLU A 229 23.25 23.76 -10.95
N MET A 230 22.95 23.67 -9.63
CA MET A 230 23.21 24.70 -8.61
C MET A 230 22.57 26.06 -8.94
N ASP A 231 21.47 26.06 -9.65
CA ASP A 231 20.68 27.26 -9.95
C ASP A 231 19.75 27.62 -8.77
N ALA A 232 20.33 28.39 -7.85
CA ALA A 232 19.64 28.78 -6.60
C ALA A 232 18.40 29.65 -6.84
N GLU A 233 18.36 30.42 -7.94
CA GLU A 233 17.23 31.30 -8.26
C GLU A 233 16.03 30.47 -8.70
N THR A 234 16.22 29.54 -9.64
CA THR A 234 15.17 28.62 -10.09
C THR A 234 14.70 27.70 -8.95
N VAL A 235 15.62 27.23 -8.09
CA VAL A 235 15.25 26.43 -6.91
C VAL A 235 14.34 27.22 -5.97
N ALA A 236 14.66 28.48 -5.67
CA ALA A 236 13.85 29.33 -4.81
C ALA A 236 12.47 29.58 -5.40
N GLU A 237 12.39 29.93 -6.69
CA GLU A 237 11.12 30.17 -7.39
C GLU A 237 10.22 28.93 -7.42
N GLN A 238 10.78 27.75 -7.70
CA GLN A 238 10.03 26.49 -7.73
C GLN A 238 9.52 26.09 -6.34
N ILE A 239 10.32 26.27 -5.30
CA ILE A 239 9.88 26.01 -3.91
C ILE A 239 8.77 26.97 -3.51
N GLU A 240 8.91 28.27 -3.82
CA GLU A 240 7.89 29.28 -3.53
C GLU A 240 6.56 28.96 -4.24
N LYS A 241 6.62 28.58 -5.51
CA LYS A 241 5.46 28.21 -6.30
C LYS A 241 4.76 26.98 -5.71
N ILE A 242 5.51 25.92 -5.45
CA ILE A 242 4.98 24.68 -4.84
C ILE A 242 4.39 24.99 -3.46
N HIS A 243 5.06 25.81 -2.69
CA HIS A 243 4.57 26.26 -1.39
C HIS A 243 3.24 27.03 -1.51
N ALA A 244 3.11 27.98 -2.44
CA ALA A 244 1.91 28.79 -2.61
C ALA A 244 0.71 27.96 -3.11
N GLU A 245 0.92 27.02 -4.02
CA GLU A 245 -0.13 26.20 -4.61
C GLU A 245 -0.64 25.11 -3.67
N TYR A 246 0.25 24.51 -2.87
CA TYR A 246 -0.06 23.34 -2.04
C TYR A 246 -0.23 23.65 -0.56
N THR A 247 0.10 24.85 -0.08
CA THR A 247 -0.16 25.25 1.33
C THR A 247 -1.64 25.41 1.66
N SER A 248 -2.50 25.62 0.69
CA SER A 248 -3.96 25.59 0.91
C SER A 248 -4.46 24.18 1.29
N VAL A 249 -3.69 23.14 0.96
CA VAL A 249 -4.01 21.72 1.21
C VAL A 249 -3.32 21.20 2.48
N ILE A 250 -2.20 21.83 2.89
CA ILE A 250 -1.42 21.44 4.07
C ILE A 250 -1.60 22.52 5.13
N GLN A 251 -2.33 22.22 6.21
CA GLN A 251 -2.45 23.15 7.35
C GLN A 251 -1.09 23.33 8.03
N TYR A 252 -0.58 24.54 7.95
CA TYR A 252 0.71 24.96 8.52
C TYR A 252 0.62 25.08 10.03
N ASN A 253 1.21 24.17 10.77
CA ASN A 253 1.22 24.28 12.23
C ASN A 253 2.60 24.08 12.91
N ASN A 254 3.65 23.64 12.19
CA ASN A 254 4.95 23.41 12.80
C ASN A 254 6.08 23.13 11.76
N GLU A 255 7.31 22.96 12.25
CA GLU A 255 8.54 22.61 11.50
C GLU A 255 8.39 21.34 10.64
N ASN A 256 7.58 20.38 11.08
CA ASN A 256 7.24 19.17 10.32
C ASN A 256 6.50 19.49 9.00
N SER A 257 5.76 20.58 8.94
CA SER A 257 5.03 21.01 7.73
C SER A 257 6.00 21.47 6.65
N LEU A 258 7.06 22.22 6.99
CA LEU A 258 8.09 22.65 6.02
C LEU A 258 8.88 21.45 5.49
N SER A 259 9.28 20.52 6.35
CA SER A 259 9.94 19.27 5.95
C SER A 259 9.05 18.44 5.02
N SER A 260 7.74 18.43 5.24
CA SER A 260 6.78 17.75 4.35
C SER A 260 6.69 18.45 2.99
N VAL A 261 6.62 19.79 2.95
CA VAL A 261 6.63 20.57 1.69
C VAL A 261 7.89 20.29 0.89
N LEU A 262 9.07 20.32 1.51
CA LEU A 262 10.33 20.01 0.83
C LEU A 262 10.38 18.56 0.33
N SER A 263 9.91 17.59 1.13
CA SER A 263 9.85 16.19 0.72
C SER A 263 8.90 15.99 -0.47
N ILE A 264 7.83 16.74 -0.52
CA ILE A 264 6.89 16.76 -1.62
C ILE A 264 7.52 17.46 -2.84
N ALA A 265 8.13 18.63 -2.66
CA ALA A 265 8.77 19.38 -3.73
C ALA A 265 9.83 18.56 -4.47
N TYR A 266 10.61 17.75 -3.77
CA TYR A 266 11.60 16.83 -4.34
C TYR A 266 11.08 15.42 -4.61
N LEU A 267 9.83 15.26 -4.97
CA LEU A 267 9.22 13.95 -5.27
C LEU A 267 10.00 13.17 -6.35
N SER A 268 10.51 13.84 -7.37
CA SER A 268 11.27 13.22 -8.46
C SER A 268 12.64 12.70 -8.03
N ALA A 269 13.20 13.23 -6.92
CA ALA A 269 14.50 12.80 -6.39
C ALA A 269 14.53 11.32 -5.98
N ILE A 270 13.37 10.73 -5.66
CA ILE A 270 13.24 9.31 -5.30
C ILE A 270 13.71 8.38 -6.43
N LYS A 271 13.72 8.83 -7.68
CA LYS A 271 14.27 8.07 -8.81
C LYS A 271 15.78 7.83 -8.69
N TYR A 272 16.49 8.70 -8.00
CA TYR A 272 17.95 8.78 -8.00
C TYR A 272 18.59 8.64 -6.63
N TYR A 273 17.84 8.92 -5.56
CA TYR A 273 18.33 8.99 -4.19
C TYR A 273 17.53 8.10 -3.25
N PHE A 274 18.16 7.68 -2.17
CA PHE A 274 17.47 7.03 -1.05
C PHE A 274 16.56 8.02 -0.32
N LYS A 275 15.59 7.48 0.41
CA LYS A 275 14.64 8.27 1.21
C LYS A 275 15.40 9.28 2.10
N PRO A 276 15.01 10.57 2.07
CA PRO A 276 15.64 11.58 2.93
C PRO A 276 15.47 11.23 4.41
N ILE A 277 16.54 11.34 5.15
CA ILE A 277 16.53 11.23 6.63
C ILE A 277 16.07 12.58 7.14
N ARG A 278 14.92 12.63 7.79
CA ARG A 278 14.29 13.88 8.25
C ARG A 278 15.01 14.50 9.44
N GLU A 279 15.67 13.68 10.26
CA GLU A 279 16.47 14.11 11.39
C GLU A 279 17.76 13.30 11.42
N LEU A 280 18.88 13.98 11.45
CA LEU A 280 20.17 13.37 11.76
C LEU A 280 20.27 13.25 13.28
N PRO A 281 20.76 12.12 13.82
CA PRO A 281 20.95 11.95 15.26
C PRO A 281 21.96 12.96 15.83
#